data_cc250433268cbce4345871655cc54c5b
#
_entry.id   cc250433268cbce4345871655cc54c5b
#
_cell.length_a   1.000
_cell.length_b   1.000
_cell.length_c   1.000
_cell.angle_alpha   90.00
_cell.angle_beta   90.00
_cell.angle_gamma   90.00
#
_symmetry.space_group_name_H-M   'P 1'
#
loop_
_entity.id
_entity.type
_entity.pdbx_description
1 polymer ?
#
loop_
_entity_poly.entity_id
_entity_poly.type
_entity_poly.pdbx_seq_one_letter_code
_entity_poly.pdbx_strand_id
1 'polypeptide(L)'
;MAGHHPWFSHLISTTSYPISKDEHYRSLFLPDSVGNVTANAINSEETNISPPPPDSLESQFAALLARLPNPRPLSEVLVELRQNLSDFSASMLGEVGLDGGFRIPLDYFASPRHRTPFTIPLAHQVAILEALVEVAVELGRNISMHSVKSEHATLELFDKMKKKFGEKWNRISVDIHSCGFNPQTWRDMEVRWET
;
A
#
# COMPACT_ATOMS: atom_id res chain seq x y z
N MET A 1 11.39 0.38 -14.71
CA MET A 1 11.32 0.28 -13.24
C MET A 1 9.88 0.05 -12.84
N ALA A 2 9.53 -1.14 -12.40
CA ALA A 2 8.20 -1.40 -11.81
C ALA A 2 8.27 -1.13 -10.30
N GLY A 3 8.48 0.12 -9.92
CA GLY A 3 8.46 0.53 -8.52
C GLY A 3 7.01 0.71 -8.07
N HIS A 4 6.57 -0.11 -7.13
CA HIS A 4 5.28 0.11 -6.47
C HIS A 4 5.50 1.01 -5.25
N HIS A 5 5.79 2.29 -5.50
CA HIS A 5 5.89 3.29 -4.46
C HIS A 5 4.65 3.22 -3.54
N PRO A 6 4.78 3.34 -2.21
CA PRO A 6 3.67 3.22 -1.27
C PRO A 6 2.49 4.13 -1.58
N TRP A 7 2.74 5.26 -2.27
CA TRP A 7 1.69 6.17 -2.72
C TRP A 7 0.71 5.58 -3.74
N PHE A 8 1.06 4.47 -4.38
CA PHE A 8 0.21 3.79 -5.36
C PHE A 8 -0.37 2.47 -4.84
N SER A 9 -0.11 2.10 -3.59
CA SER A 9 -0.61 0.85 -3.02
C SER A 9 -2.15 0.75 -3.02
N HIS A 10 -2.86 1.89 -2.97
CA HIS A 10 -4.31 1.91 -3.13
C HIS A 10 -4.82 1.42 -4.50
N LEU A 11 -3.96 1.36 -5.52
CA LEU A 11 -4.29 0.83 -6.85
C LEU A 11 -4.21 -0.70 -6.92
N ILE A 12 -3.84 -1.37 -5.82
CA ILE A 12 -3.64 -2.81 -5.76
C ILE A 12 -4.70 -3.42 -4.83
N SER A 13 -5.43 -4.41 -5.32
CA SER A 13 -6.35 -5.21 -4.50
C SER A 13 -5.63 -6.40 -3.87
N THR A 14 -5.78 -6.56 -2.56
CA THR A 14 -5.26 -7.70 -1.80
C THR A 14 -6.28 -8.83 -1.65
N THR A 15 -7.49 -8.69 -2.23
CA THR A 15 -8.51 -9.74 -2.20
C THR A 15 -8.14 -10.90 -3.13
N SER A 16 -8.51 -12.11 -2.74
CA SER A 16 -8.30 -13.33 -3.54
C SER A 16 -9.40 -13.56 -4.60
N TYR A 17 -10.40 -12.69 -4.64
CA TYR A 17 -11.55 -12.75 -5.57
C TYR A 17 -11.66 -11.41 -6.32
N PRO A 18 -12.31 -11.41 -7.50
CA PRO A 18 -12.59 -10.18 -8.23
C PRO A 18 -13.41 -9.22 -7.38
N ILE A 19 -12.98 -7.99 -7.28
CA ILE A 19 -13.64 -6.91 -6.54
C ILE A 19 -13.95 -5.77 -7.51
N SER A 20 -15.09 -5.14 -7.35
CA SER A 20 -15.44 -3.97 -8.14
C SER A 20 -14.59 -2.76 -7.73
N LYS A 21 -14.45 -1.79 -8.64
CA LYS A 21 -13.72 -0.56 -8.38
C LYS A 21 -14.28 0.20 -7.17
N ASP A 22 -15.60 0.36 -7.12
CA ASP A 22 -16.28 1.07 -6.01
C ASP A 22 -16.06 0.34 -4.68
N GLU A 23 -16.30 -0.95 -4.64
CA GLU A 23 -16.13 -1.78 -3.44
C GLU A 23 -14.70 -1.72 -2.91
N HIS A 24 -13.70 -1.84 -3.79
CA HIS A 24 -12.29 -1.76 -3.41
C HIS A 24 -11.95 -0.42 -2.75
N TYR A 25 -12.24 0.70 -3.42
CA TYR A 25 -11.86 2.01 -2.89
C TYR A 25 -12.72 2.44 -1.71
N ARG A 26 -14.00 2.03 -1.67
CA ARG A 26 -14.86 2.29 -0.53
C ARG A 26 -14.35 1.58 0.72
N SER A 27 -13.95 0.32 0.61
CA SER A 27 -13.38 -0.44 1.73
C SER A 27 -12.07 0.18 2.26
N LEU A 28 -11.28 0.83 1.42
CA LEU A 28 -10.06 1.50 1.83
C LEU A 28 -10.30 2.88 2.45
N PHE A 29 -11.21 3.67 1.91
CA PHE A 29 -11.34 5.09 2.24
C PHE A 29 -12.54 5.42 3.12
N LEU A 30 -13.55 4.54 3.14
CA LEU A 30 -14.81 4.70 3.89
C LEU A 30 -15.18 3.41 4.64
N PRO A 31 -14.28 2.85 5.48
CA PRO A 31 -14.50 1.53 6.08
C PRO A 31 -15.78 1.45 6.92
N ASP A 32 -16.19 2.54 7.56
CA ASP A 32 -17.38 2.58 8.40
C ASP A 32 -18.70 2.55 7.62
N SER A 33 -18.66 2.83 6.30
CA SER A 33 -19.86 2.81 5.46
C SER A 33 -20.21 1.40 4.93
N VAL A 34 -19.28 0.46 4.95
CA VAL A 34 -19.49 -0.91 4.45
C VAL A 34 -20.41 -1.73 5.35
N GLY A 35 -20.45 -1.43 6.65
CA GLY A 35 -21.35 -2.12 7.61
C GLY A 35 -22.84 -1.78 7.46
N ASN A 36 -23.20 -0.66 6.86
CA ASN A 36 -24.59 -0.19 6.74
C ASN A 36 -25.30 -0.67 5.46
N VAL A 37 -24.56 -1.12 4.45
CA VAL A 37 -25.15 -1.53 3.16
C VAL A 37 -25.77 -2.94 3.23
N THR A 38 -25.24 -3.82 4.10
CA THR A 38 -25.76 -5.20 4.25
C THR A 38 -27.00 -5.30 5.13
N ALA A 39 -27.30 -4.31 5.95
CA ALA A 39 -28.47 -4.33 6.85
C ALA A 39 -29.76 -3.75 6.24
N ASN A 40 -29.66 -2.94 5.17
CA ASN A 40 -30.80 -2.21 4.59
C ASN A 40 -31.30 -2.75 3.25
N ALA A 41 -30.80 -3.90 2.79
CA ALA A 41 -31.21 -4.47 1.50
C ALA A 41 -32.58 -5.18 1.49
N ILE A 42 -33.38 -5.07 2.54
CA ILE A 42 -34.70 -5.81 2.65
C ILE A 42 -35.92 -4.87 2.68
N ASN A 43 -35.76 -3.56 2.68
CA ASN A 43 -36.92 -2.66 2.58
C ASN A 43 -36.76 -1.72 1.38
N SER A 44 -37.34 -2.11 0.25
CA SER A 44 -37.55 -1.28 -0.94
C SER A 44 -38.64 -0.26 -0.68
N GLU A 45 -38.31 0.87 -0.08
CA GLU A 45 -39.02 2.13 -0.26
C GLU A 45 -38.09 3.07 -1.02
N GLU A 46 -38.59 3.63 -2.13
CA GLU A 46 -37.91 4.66 -2.91
C GLU A 46 -37.65 5.87 -2.01
N THR A 47 -36.51 5.86 -1.33
CA THR A 47 -36.03 7.05 -0.64
C THR A 47 -35.48 8.00 -1.70
N ASN A 48 -36.13 9.16 -1.79
CA ASN A 48 -35.65 10.34 -2.53
C ASN A 48 -34.30 10.77 -1.91
N ILE A 49 -33.19 10.12 -2.31
CA ILE A 49 -31.86 10.42 -1.82
C ILE A 49 -31.42 11.70 -2.53
N SER A 50 -31.55 12.83 -1.86
CA SER A 50 -30.93 14.07 -2.30
C SER A 50 -29.43 13.85 -2.47
N PRO A 51 -28.78 14.42 -3.51
CA PRO A 51 -27.35 14.29 -3.67
C PRO A 51 -26.63 14.81 -2.41
N PRO A 52 -25.54 14.16 -1.98
CA PRO A 52 -24.81 14.57 -0.79
C PRO A 52 -24.29 16.01 -0.95
N PRO A 53 -24.15 16.78 0.15
CA PRO A 53 -23.58 18.12 0.09
C PRO A 53 -22.21 18.10 -0.61
N PRO A 54 -21.85 19.15 -1.40
CA PRO A 54 -20.64 19.16 -2.21
C PRO A 54 -19.34 19.00 -1.40
N ASP A 55 -19.34 19.41 -0.13
CA ASP A 55 -18.19 19.28 0.77
C ASP A 55 -18.24 18.02 1.65
N SER A 56 -19.22 17.15 1.45
CA SER A 56 -19.29 15.88 2.19
C SER A 56 -18.17 14.93 1.80
N LEU A 57 -17.81 14.04 2.74
CA LEU A 57 -16.80 13.01 2.50
C LEU A 57 -17.20 12.10 1.31
N GLU A 58 -18.50 11.81 1.18
CA GLU A 58 -19.05 11.00 0.09
C GLU A 58 -18.92 11.70 -1.27
N SER A 59 -19.17 13.03 -1.35
CA SER A 59 -18.97 13.81 -2.59
C SER A 59 -17.49 13.84 -2.98
N GLN A 60 -16.60 14.03 -2.03
CA GLN A 60 -15.15 14.00 -2.27
C GLN A 60 -14.68 12.60 -2.70
N PHE A 61 -15.23 11.54 -2.11
CA PHE A 61 -14.97 10.16 -2.52
C PHE A 61 -15.43 9.92 -3.97
N ALA A 62 -16.66 10.30 -4.31
CA ALA A 62 -17.19 10.15 -5.68
C ALA A 62 -16.32 10.88 -6.72
N ALA A 63 -15.88 12.10 -6.40
CA ALA A 63 -14.98 12.85 -7.27
C ALA A 63 -13.61 12.17 -7.45
N LEU A 64 -13.05 11.59 -6.39
CA LEU A 64 -11.81 10.84 -6.45
C LEU A 64 -12.01 9.52 -7.22
N LEU A 65 -13.08 8.77 -6.91
CA LEU A 65 -13.39 7.48 -7.55
C LEU A 65 -13.51 7.62 -9.07
N ALA A 66 -14.11 8.70 -9.57
CA ALA A 66 -14.24 8.96 -11.01
C ALA A 66 -12.87 9.01 -11.73
N ARG A 67 -11.80 9.40 -11.02
CA ARG A 67 -10.44 9.56 -11.57
C ARG A 67 -9.53 8.37 -11.37
N LEU A 68 -9.83 7.52 -10.39
CA LEU A 68 -9.02 6.34 -10.10
C LEU A 68 -9.22 5.26 -11.18
N PRO A 69 -8.20 4.47 -11.54
CA PRO A 69 -8.34 3.32 -12.42
C PRO A 69 -9.00 2.14 -11.70
N ASN A 70 -9.30 1.07 -12.42
CA ASN A 70 -9.63 -0.19 -11.80
C ASN A 70 -8.43 -0.71 -10.97
N PRO A 71 -8.67 -1.29 -9.78
CA PRO A 71 -7.59 -1.86 -8.99
C PRO A 71 -7.02 -3.10 -9.69
N ARG A 72 -5.70 -3.28 -9.56
CA ARG A 72 -5.02 -4.48 -10.07
C ARG A 72 -4.95 -5.54 -8.96
N PRO A 73 -5.22 -6.81 -9.25
CA PRO A 73 -4.99 -7.89 -8.28
C PRO A 73 -3.51 -7.95 -7.88
N LEU A 74 -3.23 -8.12 -6.58
CA LEU A 74 -1.86 -8.29 -6.08
C LEU A 74 -1.16 -9.48 -6.74
N SER A 75 -1.90 -10.57 -7.00
CA SER A 75 -1.36 -11.75 -7.69
C SER A 75 -0.76 -11.44 -9.07
N GLU A 76 -1.39 -10.58 -9.86
CA GLU A 76 -0.88 -10.14 -11.15
C GLU A 76 0.40 -9.29 -11.00
N VAL A 77 0.39 -8.39 -10.00
CA VAL A 77 1.56 -7.57 -9.68
C VAL A 77 2.76 -8.43 -9.29
N LEU A 78 2.54 -9.47 -8.49
CA LEU A 78 3.60 -10.40 -8.07
C LEU A 78 4.15 -11.24 -9.23
N VAL A 79 3.31 -11.66 -10.17
CA VAL A 79 3.75 -12.36 -11.39
C VAL A 79 4.65 -11.46 -12.22
N GLU A 80 4.22 -10.22 -12.48
CA GLU A 80 5.00 -9.23 -13.23
C GLU A 80 6.32 -8.89 -12.51
N LEU A 81 6.30 -8.72 -11.19
CA LEU A 81 7.49 -8.48 -10.39
C LEU A 81 8.50 -9.62 -10.52
N ARG A 82 8.06 -10.89 -10.39
CA ARG A 82 8.92 -12.05 -10.53
C ARG A 82 9.57 -12.09 -11.89
N GLN A 83 8.80 -11.86 -12.96
CA GLN A 83 9.32 -11.82 -14.32
C GLN A 83 10.39 -10.74 -14.46
N ASN A 84 10.09 -9.51 -14.05
CA ASN A 84 11.02 -8.38 -14.17
C ASN A 84 12.32 -8.61 -13.38
N LEU A 85 12.24 -9.11 -12.14
CA LEU A 85 13.41 -9.41 -11.32
C LEU A 85 14.22 -10.61 -11.88
N SER A 86 13.59 -11.52 -12.60
CA SER A 86 14.26 -12.63 -13.25
C SER A 86 14.98 -12.20 -14.53
N ASP A 87 14.33 -11.37 -15.35
CA ASP A 87 14.87 -10.89 -16.62
C ASP A 87 16.05 -9.91 -16.41
N PHE A 88 16.00 -9.14 -15.32
CA PHE A 88 17.02 -8.14 -14.99
C PHE A 88 17.77 -8.54 -13.71
N SER A 89 18.75 -9.44 -13.86
CA SER A 89 19.45 -10.04 -12.70
C SER A 89 20.22 -9.04 -11.82
N ALA A 90 20.58 -7.86 -12.31
CA ALA A 90 21.23 -6.79 -11.56
C ALA A 90 20.24 -5.78 -10.95
N SER A 91 18.93 -5.97 -11.15
CA SER A 91 17.93 -5.06 -10.58
C SER A 91 17.65 -5.37 -9.11
N MET A 92 17.19 -4.34 -8.40
CA MET A 92 16.67 -4.43 -7.04
C MET A 92 15.16 -4.18 -7.03
N LEU A 93 14.49 -4.64 -5.97
CA LEU A 93 13.11 -4.23 -5.70
C LEU A 93 13.11 -2.77 -5.23
N GLY A 94 12.41 -1.90 -5.90
CA GLY A 94 12.27 -0.50 -5.46
C GLY A 94 11.67 0.41 -6.53
N GLU A 95 11.19 1.57 -6.11
CA GLU A 95 11.00 2.00 -4.74
C GLU A 95 9.71 1.39 -4.16
N VAL A 96 9.80 0.72 -3.01
CA VAL A 96 8.65 0.16 -2.27
C VAL A 96 8.64 0.73 -0.86
N GLY A 97 7.61 0.48 -0.06
CA GLY A 97 7.65 0.88 1.35
C GLY A 97 6.32 1.28 1.96
N LEU A 98 6.41 2.06 3.04
CA LEU A 98 5.29 2.51 3.85
C LEU A 98 5.29 4.04 4.00
N ASP A 99 4.14 4.67 3.87
CA ASP A 99 3.95 6.09 4.16
C ASP A 99 2.64 6.31 4.93
N GLY A 100 2.74 6.45 6.26
CA GLY A 100 1.60 6.74 7.14
C GLY A 100 1.13 8.19 7.09
N GLY A 101 1.78 9.06 6.33
CA GLY A 101 1.44 10.49 6.21
C GLY A 101 0.89 10.91 4.85
N PHE A 102 0.95 10.02 3.86
CA PHE A 102 0.53 10.36 2.51
C PHE A 102 -0.99 10.54 2.41
N ARG A 103 -1.40 11.63 1.77
CA ARG A 103 -2.79 11.89 1.39
C ARG A 103 -2.92 11.85 -0.11
N ILE A 104 -3.91 11.10 -0.59
CA ILE A 104 -4.16 10.93 -2.02
C ILE A 104 -4.56 12.28 -2.62
N PRO A 105 -3.86 12.78 -3.65
CA PRO A 105 -4.29 13.97 -4.35
C PRO A 105 -5.49 13.65 -5.25
N LEU A 106 -6.37 14.62 -5.44
CA LEU A 106 -7.48 14.48 -6.40
C LEU A 106 -6.96 14.26 -7.84
N ASP A 107 -5.84 14.91 -8.15
CA ASP A 107 -5.13 14.75 -9.42
C ASP A 107 -3.62 14.78 -9.17
N TYR A 108 -2.92 13.72 -9.55
CA TYR A 108 -1.47 13.58 -9.39
C TYR A 108 -0.67 14.56 -10.25
N PHE A 109 -1.22 14.99 -11.37
CA PHE A 109 -0.55 15.84 -12.35
C PHE A 109 -0.89 17.34 -12.20
N ALA A 110 -1.87 17.67 -11.34
CA ALA A 110 -2.24 19.05 -11.10
C ALA A 110 -1.14 19.83 -10.36
N SER A 111 -1.01 21.11 -10.67
CA SER A 111 -0.15 22.06 -9.95
C SER A 111 -0.92 23.35 -9.68
N PRO A 112 -1.21 23.71 -8.42
CA PRO A 112 -0.93 22.97 -7.20
C PRO A 112 -1.77 21.69 -7.07
N ARG A 113 -1.25 20.68 -6.32
CA ARG A 113 -2.00 19.46 -6.02
C ARG A 113 -3.04 19.70 -4.94
N HIS A 114 -4.29 19.43 -5.22
CA HIS A 114 -5.36 19.40 -4.22
C HIS A 114 -5.35 18.04 -3.50
N ARG A 115 -5.03 18.05 -2.20
CA ARG A 115 -5.04 16.85 -1.37
C ARG A 115 -6.46 16.53 -0.94
N THR A 116 -6.86 15.27 -1.07
CA THR A 116 -8.11 14.78 -0.51
C THR A 116 -7.95 14.44 0.99
N PRO A 117 -9.04 14.22 1.74
CA PRO A 117 -8.94 13.73 3.12
C PRO A 117 -8.48 12.26 3.21
N PHE A 118 -8.45 11.53 2.09
CA PHE A 118 -8.22 10.10 2.07
C PHE A 118 -6.74 9.74 2.22
N THR A 119 -6.47 8.77 3.08
CA THR A 119 -5.17 8.15 3.31
C THR A 119 -5.26 6.67 2.97
N ILE A 120 -4.11 6.06 2.66
CA ILE A 120 -4.05 4.61 2.43
C ILE A 120 -3.84 3.93 3.79
N PRO A 121 -4.74 3.02 4.22
CA PRO A 121 -4.56 2.30 5.49
C PRO A 121 -3.19 1.63 5.57
N LEU A 122 -2.48 1.81 6.68
CA LEU A 122 -1.13 1.26 6.84
C LEU A 122 -1.12 -0.26 6.74
N ALA A 123 -2.15 -0.93 7.27
CA ALA A 123 -2.29 -2.39 7.16
C ALA A 123 -2.37 -2.87 5.70
N HIS A 124 -3.04 -2.11 4.82
CA HIS A 124 -3.10 -2.41 3.39
C HIS A 124 -1.73 -2.25 2.73
N GLN A 125 -1.00 -1.17 3.06
CA GLN A 125 0.37 -0.96 2.56
C GLN A 125 1.31 -2.08 3.02
N VAL A 126 1.22 -2.50 4.29
CA VAL A 126 2.02 -3.59 4.87
C VAL A 126 1.76 -4.91 4.15
N ALA A 127 0.49 -5.26 3.90
CA ALA A 127 0.13 -6.50 3.22
C ALA A 127 0.74 -6.59 1.80
N ILE A 128 0.73 -5.48 1.07
CA ILE A 128 1.34 -5.40 -0.27
C ILE A 128 2.86 -5.47 -0.16
N LEU A 129 3.47 -4.64 0.71
CA LEU A 129 4.91 -4.59 0.89
C LEU A 129 5.48 -5.95 1.29
N GLU A 130 4.83 -6.64 2.22
CA GLU A 130 5.22 -7.98 2.64
C GLU A 130 5.31 -8.93 1.45
N ALA A 131 4.28 -8.98 0.63
CA ALA A 131 4.26 -9.88 -0.54
C ALA A 131 5.34 -9.52 -1.57
N LEU A 132 5.62 -8.23 -1.80
CA LEU A 132 6.68 -7.78 -2.70
C LEU A 132 8.07 -8.14 -2.16
N VAL A 133 8.31 -7.92 -0.86
CA VAL A 133 9.58 -8.24 -0.19
C VAL A 133 9.84 -9.74 -0.20
N GLU A 134 8.83 -10.58 0.01
CA GLU A 134 8.95 -12.04 -0.08
C GLU A 134 9.51 -12.47 -1.44
N VAL A 135 8.99 -11.90 -2.53
CA VAL A 135 9.51 -12.19 -3.89
C VAL A 135 10.98 -11.77 -4.02
N ALA A 136 11.35 -10.60 -3.50
CA ALA A 136 12.73 -10.13 -3.57
C ALA A 136 13.69 -11.04 -2.80
N VAL A 137 13.31 -11.45 -1.58
CA VAL A 137 14.12 -12.38 -0.75
C VAL A 137 14.27 -13.75 -1.42
N GLU A 138 13.18 -14.30 -1.97
CA GLU A 138 13.21 -15.58 -2.69
C GLU A 138 14.17 -15.56 -3.89
N LEU A 139 14.24 -14.43 -4.58
CA LEU A 139 15.10 -14.23 -5.76
C LEU A 139 16.48 -13.65 -5.41
N GLY A 140 16.78 -13.41 -4.12
CA GLY A 140 18.05 -12.85 -3.67
C GLY A 140 18.30 -11.42 -4.19
N ARG A 141 17.25 -10.56 -4.19
CA ARG A 141 17.33 -9.18 -4.67
C ARG A 141 17.37 -8.19 -3.52
N ASN A 142 18.24 -7.20 -3.64
CA ASN A 142 18.28 -6.08 -2.72
C ASN A 142 17.01 -5.24 -2.83
N ILE A 143 16.74 -4.44 -1.80
CA ILE A 143 15.50 -3.68 -1.67
C ILE A 143 15.84 -2.20 -1.43
N SER A 144 15.20 -1.29 -2.17
CA SER A 144 15.19 0.15 -1.87
C SER A 144 13.82 0.51 -1.31
N MET A 145 13.79 0.96 -0.06
CA MET A 145 12.58 1.06 0.74
C MET A 145 12.36 2.47 1.30
N HIS A 146 11.14 2.96 1.14
CA HIS A 146 10.63 4.19 1.72
C HIS A 146 9.91 3.92 3.04
N SER A 147 10.19 4.70 4.09
CA SER A 147 9.50 4.54 5.38
C SER A 147 9.24 5.89 6.05
N VAL A 148 8.01 6.40 5.92
CA VAL A 148 7.59 7.69 6.50
C VAL A 148 6.45 7.46 7.49
N LYS A 149 6.64 7.91 8.75
CA LYS A 149 5.65 7.74 9.83
C LYS A 149 5.16 6.30 10.00
N SER A 150 6.04 5.32 9.78
CA SER A 150 5.72 3.89 9.77
C SER A 150 6.82 3.04 10.40
N GLU A 151 7.64 3.63 11.29
CA GLU A 151 8.80 3.01 11.94
C GLU A 151 8.46 1.63 12.54
N HIS A 152 7.46 1.56 13.42
CA HIS A 152 7.08 0.32 14.08
C HIS A 152 6.68 -0.78 13.08
N ALA A 153 5.84 -0.46 12.10
CA ALA A 153 5.43 -1.42 11.08
C ALA A 153 6.60 -1.90 10.20
N THR A 154 7.59 -1.03 9.96
CA THR A 154 8.82 -1.41 9.24
C THR A 154 9.64 -2.41 10.05
N LEU A 155 9.83 -2.17 11.35
CA LEU A 155 10.58 -3.06 12.23
C LEU A 155 9.88 -4.42 12.37
N GLU A 156 8.57 -4.43 12.56
CA GLU A 156 7.78 -5.67 12.61
C GLU A 156 7.88 -6.49 11.32
N LEU A 157 7.85 -5.81 10.16
CA LEU A 157 8.03 -6.48 8.87
C LEU A 157 9.41 -7.13 8.78
N PHE A 158 10.48 -6.45 9.19
CA PHE A 158 11.84 -7.00 9.14
C PHE A 158 12.01 -8.21 10.06
N ASP A 159 11.48 -8.15 11.28
CA ASP A 159 11.45 -9.30 12.18
C ASP A 159 10.73 -10.50 11.56
N LYS A 160 9.58 -10.23 10.94
CA LYS A 160 8.81 -11.26 10.25
C LYS A 160 9.60 -11.87 9.10
N MET A 161 10.29 -11.05 8.29
CA MET A 161 11.11 -11.52 7.18
C MET A 161 12.31 -12.34 7.68
N LYS A 162 13.04 -11.85 8.68
CA LYS A 162 14.15 -12.59 9.30
C LYS A 162 13.70 -13.94 9.86
N LYS A 163 12.56 -13.96 10.56
CA LYS A 163 11.99 -15.22 11.10
C LYS A 163 11.56 -16.20 10.01
N LYS A 164 10.97 -15.68 8.90
CA LYS A 164 10.45 -16.51 7.81
C LYS A 164 11.55 -17.06 6.91
N PHE A 165 12.55 -16.26 6.59
CA PHE A 165 13.53 -16.55 5.54
C PHE A 165 14.94 -16.86 6.08
N GLY A 166 15.25 -16.53 7.33
CA GLY A 166 16.55 -16.81 7.96
C GLY A 166 17.72 -16.31 7.10
N GLU A 167 18.64 -17.24 6.77
CA GLU A 167 19.83 -16.94 5.97
C GLU A 167 19.56 -16.28 4.60
N LYS A 168 18.40 -16.52 4.00
CA LYS A 168 18.06 -15.85 2.74
C LYS A 168 17.85 -14.36 2.94
N TRP A 169 17.24 -13.95 4.06
CA TRP A 169 17.09 -12.56 4.43
C TRP A 169 18.44 -11.88 4.66
N ASN A 170 19.37 -12.56 5.35
CA ASN A 170 20.70 -12.03 5.65
C ASN A 170 21.60 -11.85 4.42
N ARG A 171 21.23 -12.42 3.27
CA ARG A 171 21.99 -12.29 2.00
C ARG A 171 21.61 -11.12 1.14
N ILE A 172 20.57 -10.38 1.50
CA ILE A 172 20.14 -9.21 0.78
C ILE A 172 20.41 -7.94 1.59
N SER A 173 20.54 -6.82 0.90
CA SER A 173 20.64 -5.50 1.53
C SER A 173 19.33 -4.75 1.37
N VAL A 174 18.94 -4.03 2.42
CA VAL A 174 17.79 -3.12 2.40
C VAL A 174 18.30 -1.70 2.61
N ASP A 175 18.15 -0.87 1.58
CA ASP A 175 18.38 0.57 1.67
C ASP A 175 17.10 1.26 2.12
N ILE A 176 17.10 1.85 3.32
CA ILE A 176 15.95 2.59 3.85
C ILE A 176 16.23 4.07 3.69
N HIS A 177 15.50 4.69 2.76
CA HIS A 177 15.60 6.12 2.51
C HIS A 177 14.32 6.86 2.89
N SER A 178 14.40 8.18 2.97
CA SER A 178 13.27 9.06 3.34
C SER A 178 12.61 8.68 4.69
N CYS A 179 13.37 8.05 5.58
CA CYS A 179 12.88 7.64 6.90
C CYS A 179 13.20 8.70 7.96
N GLY A 180 12.25 8.85 8.92
CA GLY A 180 12.41 9.73 10.07
C GLY A 180 12.87 9.00 11.33
N PHE A 181 13.58 7.89 11.20
CA PHE A 181 14.03 7.09 12.33
C PHE A 181 15.01 7.87 13.20
N ASN A 182 14.82 7.78 14.50
CA ASN A 182 15.72 8.43 15.42
C ASN A 182 17.04 7.64 15.56
N PRO A 183 18.14 8.26 16.08
CA PRO A 183 19.43 7.58 16.20
C PRO A 183 19.42 6.32 17.07
N GLN A 184 18.49 6.21 18.02
CA GLN A 184 18.37 5.00 18.84
C GLN A 184 17.78 3.85 18.04
N THR A 185 16.73 4.12 17.25
CA THR A 185 16.15 3.13 16.35
C THR A 185 17.18 2.57 15.38
N TRP A 186 18.02 3.44 14.79
CA TRP A 186 19.11 2.98 13.92
C TRP A 186 20.08 2.04 14.64
N ARG A 187 20.54 2.39 15.84
CA ARG A 187 21.41 1.52 16.65
C ARG A 187 20.75 0.19 16.99
N ASP A 188 19.47 0.23 17.36
CA ASP A 188 18.71 -0.97 17.69
C ASP A 188 18.54 -1.88 16.47
N MET A 189 18.41 -1.29 15.29
CA MET A 189 18.38 -2.02 14.01
C MET A 189 19.72 -2.69 13.72
N GLU A 190 20.83 -1.96 13.83
CA GLU A 190 22.17 -2.50 13.63
C GLU A 190 22.41 -3.71 14.53
N VAL A 191 22.17 -3.58 15.84
CA VAL A 191 22.33 -4.67 16.81
C VAL A 191 21.40 -5.86 16.51
N ARG A 192 20.18 -5.60 16.07
CA ARG A 192 19.16 -6.63 15.89
C ARG A 192 19.33 -7.43 14.60
N TRP A 193 19.92 -6.82 13.56
CA TRP A 193 20.07 -7.42 12.24
C TRP A 193 21.52 -7.54 11.76
N GLU A 194 22.53 -7.05 12.50
CA GLU A 194 23.92 -7.46 12.32
C GLU A 194 24.06 -8.94 12.64
N THR A 195 24.59 -9.69 11.70
CA THR A 195 25.00 -11.11 11.84
C THR A 195 26.43 -11.29 11.45
#